data_2f3a15538c8402fb37cd3ad754e748d6
#
_entry.id   2f3a15538c8402fb37cd3ad754e748d6
#
_cell.length_a   1.000
_cell.length_b   1.000
_cell.length_c   1.000
_cell.angle_alpha   90.00
_cell.angle_beta   90.00
_cell.angle_gamma   90.00
#
_symmetry.space_group_name_H-M   'P 1'
#
loop_
_entity.id
_entity.type
_entity.pdbx_description
1 polymer ?
#
loop_
_entity_poly.entity_id
_entity_poly.type
_entity_poly.pdbx_seq_one_letter_code
_entity_poly.pdbx_strand_id
1 'polypeptide(L)'
;MDAKDKTATVKAPELMRRRRHPPRSPAQRMAIAIAGIVILTGLGTLGYIVIERMSFLDALYMTVITVSTVGYGEVKPLDGQGRVFTIMLIILGVSTAFYLFATMTEIVVEGHLRDYLGATAMLRKIHSLKNHVIICGFGRFGRAVAEELARHRVPMVIIDTDPHAAEDLTRLDIPHLIGDALHDDVLEDAGIRSARALVAATASDADNVYITLAAREKNRAISIHARGEGDVGLRRLKLAGADQVISAYQYGGYRVASTIISPSVVDFIELFTSGRGEEVDLEEIRIPENSAMAGKSVVEIEDAIGRLRIVALKRNDDPIRIIPRPGTEVHAGDLLVVIGDRAGLEALVKAE
;
A
#
# COMPACT_ATOMS: atom_id res chain seq x y z
N MET A 1 21.66 14.17 -62.80
CA MET A 1 21.17 15.52 -62.46
C MET A 1 20.76 15.50 -61.00
N ASP A 2 21.64 16.08 -60.21
CA ASP A 2 21.66 16.06 -58.74
C ASP A 2 20.41 16.64 -58.08
N ALA A 3 19.91 15.98 -57.03
CA ALA A 3 19.12 16.61 -56.00
C ALA A 3 19.63 16.10 -54.64
N LYS A 4 20.50 16.93 -54.05
CA LYS A 4 21.12 16.78 -52.74
C LYS A 4 20.08 16.78 -51.62
N ASP A 5 20.10 15.72 -50.87
CA ASP A 5 19.65 15.55 -49.53
C ASP A 5 20.12 16.71 -48.59
N LYS A 6 19.19 17.41 -47.99
CA LYS A 6 19.41 18.35 -46.90
C LYS A 6 18.67 17.83 -45.64
N THR A 7 19.25 16.86 -44.97
CA THR A 7 18.91 16.54 -43.57
C THR A 7 19.38 17.70 -42.68
N ALA A 8 18.48 18.60 -42.35
CA ALA A 8 18.68 19.61 -41.32
C ALA A 8 18.54 18.95 -39.95
N THR A 9 19.68 18.68 -39.35
CA THR A 9 19.79 18.27 -37.94
C THR A 9 19.39 19.47 -37.07
N VAL A 10 18.15 19.47 -36.59
CA VAL A 10 17.70 20.43 -35.56
C VAL A 10 18.37 20.05 -34.25
N LYS A 11 19.42 20.78 -33.87
CA LYS A 11 19.98 20.77 -32.52
C LYS A 11 18.91 21.31 -31.55
N ALA A 12 18.36 20.44 -30.74
CA ALA A 12 17.57 20.83 -29.57
C ALA A 12 18.45 21.69 -28.64
N PRO A 13 17.94 22.84 -28.14
CA PRO A 13 18.68 23.65 -27.19
C PRO A 13 18.84 22.85 -25.89
N GLU A 14 20.09 22.70 -25.43
CA GLU A 14 20.42 22.26 -24.09
C GLU A 14 19.81 23.26 -23.09
N LEU A 15 18.57 23.01 -22.70
CA LEU A 15 17.97 23.64 -21.54
C LEU A 15 18.79 23.21 -20.32
N MET A 16 19.61 24.13 -19.83
CA MET A 16 20.32 24.02 -18.57
C MET A 16 19.45 23.35 -17.52
N ARG A 17 19.73 22.10 -17.24
CA ARG A 17 19.23 21.37 -16.08
C ARG A 17 19.82 22.04 -14.83
N ARG A 18 19.20 23.15 -14.40
CA ARG A 18 19.44 23.68 -13.05
C ARG A 18 19.16 22.53 -12.09
N ARG A 19 20.21 21.97 -11.49
CA ARG A 19 20.11 21.09 -10.31
C ARG A 19 19.37 21.88 -9.24
N ARG A 20 18.06 21.73 -9.18
CA ARG A 20 17.30 22.13 -8.00
C ARG A 20 17.75 21.18 -6.89
N HIS A 21 18.51 21.72 -5.93
CA HIS A 21 18.74 21.00 -4.68
C HIS A 21 17.37 20.57 -4.15
N PRO A 22 17.22 19.34 -3.66
CA PRO A 22 15.95 18.91 -3.06
C PRO A 22 15.61 19.90 -1.94
N PRO A 23 14.33 20.30 -1.81
CA PRO A 23 13.92 21.22 -0.76
C PRO A 23 14.32 20.61 0.60
N ARG A 24 14.96 21.42 1.46
CA ARG A 24 15.40 20.98 2.79
C ARG A 24 14.20 20.47 3.56
N SER A 25 14.35 19.35 4.26
CA SER A 25 13.26 18.80 5.07
C SER A 25 12.82 19.81 6.14
N PRO A 26 11.55 19.80 6.56
CA PRO A 26 11.05 20.69 7.61
C PRO A 26 11.89 20.64 8.89
N ALA A 27 12.37 19.45 9.27
CA ALA A 27 13.26 19.26 10.40
C ALA A 27 14.62 19.97 10.22
N GLN A 28 15.18 19.98 9.01
CA GLN A 28 16.41 20.70 8.71
C GLN A 28 16.20 22.20 8.76
N ARG A 29 15.08 22.73 8.29
CA ARG A 29 14.74 24.16 8.38
C ARG A 29 14.58 24.60 9.82
N MET A 30 13.93 23.79 10.65
CA MET A 30 13.79 24.06 12.08
C MET A 30 15.13 24.04 12.81
N ALA A 31 15.98 23.06 12.51
CA ALA A 31 17.34 23.01 13.09
C ALA A 31 18.16 24.24 12.71
N ILE A 32 18.06 24.74 11.48
CA ILE A 32 18.75 25.96 11.03
C ILE A 32 18.22 27.21 11.79
N ALA A 33 16.89 27.30 11.98
CA ALA A 33 16.29 28.41 12.72
C ALA A 33 16.74 28.44 14.20
N ILE A 34 16.75 27.29 14.85
CA ILE A 34 17.24 27.14 16.23
C ILE A 34 18.73 27.49 16.31
N ALA A 35 19.54 26.98 15.39
CA ALA A 35 20.96 27.33 15.34
C ALA A 35 21.17 28.83 15.13
N GLY A 36 20.34 29.48 14.30
CA GLY A 36 20.35 30.92 14.09
C GLY A 36 20.11 31.70 15.39
N ILE A 37 19.12 31.30 16.19
CA ILE A 37 18.83 31.92 17.49
C ILE A 37 20.01 31.73 18.45
N VAL A 38 20.60 30.56 18.53
CA VAL A 38 21.74 30.28 19.41
C VAL A 38 22.95 31.12 19.01
N ILE A 39 23.25 31.21 17.73
CA ILE A 39 24.34 32.03 17.18
C ILE A 39 24.08 33.50 17.46
N LEU A 40 22.85 33.98 17.21
CA LEU A 40 22.47 35.36 17.45
C LEU A 40 22.56 35.74 18.93
N THR A 41 22.14 34.85 19.83
CA THR A 41 22.28 35.04 21.28
C THR A 41 23.75 35.07 21.67
N GLY A 42 24.60 34.22 21.13
CA GLY A 42 26.03 34.24 21.39
C GLY A 42 26.71 35.52 20.89
N LEU A 43 26.41 35.94 19.66
CA LEU A 43 26.95 37.19 19.09
C LEU A 43 26.44 38.44 19.81
N GLY A 44 25.17 38.46 20.18
CA GLY A 44 24.58 39.54 20.94
C GLY A 44 25.22 39.71 22.33
N THR A 45 25.40 38.59 23.04
CA THR A 45 26.06 38.58 24.34
C THR A 45 27.52 39.07 24.22
N LEU A 46 28.25 38.56 23.24
CA LEU A 46 29.64 39.01 23.00
C LEU A 46 29.71 40.49 22.63
N GLY A 47 28.79 40.99 21.81
CA GLY A 47 28.70 42.40 21.42
C GLY A 47 28.49 43.30 22.59
N TYR A 48 27.58 43.02 23.53
CA TYR A 48 27.37 43.81 24.74
C TYR A 48 28.57 43.77 25.71
N ILE A 49 29.27 42.63 25.82
CA ILE A 49 30.51 42.55 26.61
C ILE A 49 31.59 43.45 26.01
N VAL A 50 31.78 43.46 24.71
CA VAL A 50 32.86 44.18 24.04
C VAL A 50 32.55 45.68 23.94
N ILE A 51 31.32 46.05 23.51
CA ILE A 51 30.95 47.43 23.22
C ILE A 51 30.64 48.17 24.53
N GLU A 52 29.80 47.56 25.40
CA GLU A 52 29.29 48.21 26.60
C GLU A 52 30.02 47.78 27.88
N ARG A 53 31.00 46.89 27.77
CA ARG A 53 31.74 46.34 28.90
C ARG A 53 30.83 45.80 30.01
N MET A 54 29.74 45.16 29.63
CA MET A 54 28.81 44.52 30.55
C MET A 54 29.40 43.23 31.13
N SER A 55 28.92 42.85 32.33
CA SER A 55 29.20 41.51 32.83
C SER A 55 28.57 40.46 31.91
N PHE A 56 29.11 39.21 31.91
CA PHE A 56 28.54 38.14 31.09
C PHE A 56 27.04 37.94 31.35
N LEU A 57 26.62 37.99 32.61
CA LEU A 57 25.23 37.76 32.98
C LEU A 57 24.32 38.89 32.49
N ASP A 58 24.75 40.14 32.64
CA ASP A 58 24.00 41.32 32.19
C ASP A 58 23.89 41.37 30.67
N ALA A 59 24.97 41.04 29.96
CA ALA A 59 25.02 40.96 28.50
C ALA A 59 24.13 39.85 27.96
N LEU A 60 24.16 38.68 28.59
CA LEU A 60 23.28 37.54 28.21
C LEU A 60 21.82 37.91 28.46
N TYR A 61 21.51 38.47 29.64
CA TYR A 61 20.16 38.89 29.98
C TYR A 61 19.64 39.95 29.00
N MET A 62 20.43 40.98 28.71
CA MET A 62 20.09 42.02 27.74
C MET A 62 19.84 41.44 26.33
N THR A 63 20.69 40.50 25.90
CA THR A 63 20.52 39.81 24.59
C THR A 63 19.25 39.00 24.56
N VAL A 64 18.98 38.18 25.60
CA VAL A 64 17.80 37.31 25.65
C VAL A 64 16.51 38.14 25.65
N ILE A 65 16.38 39.19 26.44
CA ILE A 65 15.19 40.05 26.46
C ILE A 65 14.98 40.79 25.14
N THR A 66 16.06 41.11 24.43
CA THR A 66 16.02 41.77 23.10
C THR A 66 15.60 40.79 22.01
N VAL A 67 16.26 39.61 21.91
CA VAL A 67 15.96 38.61 20.89
C VAL A 67 14.59 37.97 21.11
N SER A 68 14.17 37.78 22.37
CA SER A 68 12.83 37.25 22.69
C SER A 68 11.71 38.31 22.53
N THR A 69 12.05 39.55 22.15
CA THR A 69 11.09 40.66 21.96
C THR A 69 10.33 41.04 23.23
N VAL A 70 10.80 40.64 24.42
CA VAL A 70 10.17 40.97 25.72
C VAL A 70 10.45 42.45 26.12
N GLY A 71 11.69 42.95 25.98
CA GLY A 71 12.02 44.36 26.06
C GLY A 71 11.72 45.05 27.40
N TYR A 72 12.05 44.41 28.53
CA TYR A 72 11.80 45.01 29.86
C TYR A 72 12.48 46.37 30.08
N GLY A 73 13.58 46.63 29.37
CA GLY A 73 14.33 47.85 29.49
C GLY A 73 15.85 47.62 29.41
N GLU A 74 16.61 48.70 29.44
CA GLU A 74 18.06 48.66 29.42
C GLU A 74 18.60 48.27 30.82
N VAL A 75 19.45 47.25 30.88
CA VAL A 75 20.12 46.82 32.13
C VAL A 75 21.10 47.91 32.61
N LYS A 76 21.72 48.61 31.65
CA LYS A 76 22.62 49.74 31.84
C LYS A 76 22.35 50.75 30.73
N PRO A 77 22.38 52.07 30.99
CA PRO A 77 22.27 53.10 29.95
C PRO A 77 23.29 52.85 28.83
N LEU A 78 22.78 52.69 27.58
CA LEU A 78 23.59 52.42 26.41
C LEU A 78 24.16 53.74 25.83
N ASP A 79 25.42 53.69 25.41
CA ASP A 79 26.02 54.76 24.62
C ASP A 79 25.52 54.73 23.15
N GLY A 80 26.06 55.66 22.32
CA GLY A 80 25.65 55.75 20.92
C GLY A 80 25.97 54.46 20.12
N GLN A 81 27.07 53.78 20.41
CA GLN A 81 27.49 52.57 19.73
C GLN A 81 26.64 51.38 20.19
N GLY A 82 26.36 51.29 21.48
CA GLY A 82 25.48 50.27 22.04
C GLY A 82 24.06 50.34 21.50
N ARG A 83 23.50 51.55 21.32
CA ARG A 83 22.19 51.72 20.71
C ARG A 83 22.13 51.28 19.27
N VAL A 84 23.12 51.61 18.45
CA VAL A 84 23.19 51.13 17.04
C VAL A 84 23.31 49.62 17.01
N PHE A 85 24.14 49.01 17.85
CA PHE A 85 24.25 47.56 17.97
C PHE A 85 22.94 46.91 18.37
N THR A 86 22.25 47.46 19.35
CA THR A 86 20.95 46.97 19.80
C THR A 86 19.88 47.05 18.69
N ILE A 87 19.86 48.13 17.91
CA ILE A 87 18.93 48.24 16.75
C ILE A 87 19.19 47.13 15.74
N MET A 88 20.46 46.85 15.39
CA MET A 88 20.81 45.76 14.51
C MET A 88 20.39 44.40 15.09
N LEU A 89 20.63 44.18 16.38
CA LEU A 89 20.25 42.96 17.09
C LEU A 89 18.74 42.76 17.09
N ILE A 90 17.95 43.81 17.28
CA ILE A 90 16.48 43.77 17.21
C ILE A 90 16.03 43.36 15.81
N ILE A 91 16.54 43.98 14.75
CA ILE A 91 16.15 43.69 13.37
C ILE A 91 16.44 42.21 13.04
N LEU A 92 17.65 41.74 13.38
CA LEU A 92 18.04 40.33 13.13
C LEU A 92 17.25 39.36 14.02
N GLY A 93 17.02 39.72 15.29
CA GLY A 93 16.27 38.92 16.25
C GLY A 93 14.81 38.71 15.82
N VAL A 94 14.13 39.83 15.52
CA VAL A 94 12.75 39.79 15.04
C VAL A 94 12.62 39.00 13.74
N SER A 95 13.53 39.21 12.79
CA SER A 95 13.53 38.46 11.51
C SER A 95 13.71 36.96 11.72
N THR A 96 14.62 36.56 12.62
CA THR A 96 14.86 35.15 12.94
C THR A 96 13.70 34.53 13.69
N ALA A 97 13.09 35.24 14.63
CA ALA A 97 11.90 34.80 15.35
C ALA A 97 10.69 34.60 14.40
N PHE A 98 10.51 35.55 13.47
CA PHE A 98 9.43 35.44 12.46
C PHE A 98 9.64 34.26 11.53
N TYR A 99 10.88 34.00 11.12
CA TYR A 99 11.22 32.83 10.31
C TYR A 99 10.94 31.50 11.05
N LEU A 100 11.29 31.46 12.35
CA LEU A 100 10.98 30.28 13.17
C LEU A 100 9.47 30.06 13.30
N PHE A 101 8.72 31.12 13.57
CA PHE A 101 7.27 31.06 13.68
C PHE A 101 6.61 30.58 12.36
N ALA A 102 7.04 31.14 11.23
CA ALA A 102 6.56 30.74 9.91
C ALA A 102 6.86 29.25 9.63
N THR A 103 8.07 28.80 9.97
CA THR A 103 8.45 27.37 9.82
C THR A 103 7.64 26.45 10.74
N MET A 104 7.39 26.86 11.98
CA MET A 104 6.52 26.10 12.89
C MET A 104 5.08 26.01 12.37
N THR A 105 4.55 27.11 11.87
CA THR A 105 3.20 27.16 11.30
C THR A 105 3.10 26.25 10.08
N GLU A 106 4.11 26.24 9.18
CA GLU A 106 4.19 25.34 8.04
C GLU A 106 4.13 23.86 8.49
N ILE A 107 4.92 23.47 9.49
CA ILE A 107 4.94 22.09 10.02
C ILE A 107 3.59 21.67 10.63
N VAL A 108 2.92 22.59 11.32
CA VAL A 108 1.63 22.31 11.97
C VAL A 108 0.49 22.27 10.96
N VAL A 109 0.45 23.22 10.01
CA VAL A 109 -0.62 23.34 9.00
C VAL A 109 -0.52 22.26 7.95
N GLU A 110 0.69 21.90 7.49
CA GLU A 110 0.91 20.83 6.51
C GLU A 110 0.73 19.42 7.11
N GLY A 111 0.42 19.29 8.40
CA GLY A 111 0.09 18.00 9.02
C GLY A 111 1.26 17.02 9.17
N HIS A 112 2.50 17.41 8.82
CA HIS A 112 3.68 16.54 8.86
C HIS A 112 3.91 15.85 10.22
N LEU A 113 3.52 16.48 11.31
CA LEU A 113 3.62 15.86 12.64
C LEU A 113 2.59 14.74 12.82
N ARG A 114 1.38 14.91 12.26
CA ARG A 114 0.31 13.93 12.30
C ARG A 114 0.65 12.74 11.40
N ASP A 115 1.25 13.01 10.23
CA ASP A 115 1.68 11.98 9.28
C ASP A 115 2.84 11.15 9.85
N TYR A 116 3.80 11.78 10.54
CA TYR A 116 4.92 11.06 11.16
C TYR A 116 4.47 10.15 12.31
N LEU A 117 3.58 10.63 13.17
CA LEU A 117 3.00 9.82 14.26
C LEU A 117 2.05 8.76 13.72
N GLY A 118 1.29 9.07 12.67
CA GLY A 118 0.41 8.16 11.95
C GLY A 118 1.17 7.03 11.26
N ALA A 119 2.26 7.34 10.57
CA ALA A 119 3.10 6.35 9.88
C ALA A 119 3.69 5.32 10.86
N THR A 120 4.17 5.77 12.04
CA THR A 120 4.71 4.85 13.05
C THR A 120 3.62 3.93 13.64
N ALA A 121 2.41 4.43 13.83
CA ALA A 121 1.27 3.65 14.28
C ALA A 121 0.82 2.66 13.20
N MET A 122 0.81 3.11 11.93
CA MET A 122 0.48 2.29 10.77
C MET A 122 1.47 1.13 10.60
N LEU A 123 2.77 1.38 10.66
CA LEU A 123 3.80 0.34 10.61
C LEU A 123 3.63 -0.70 11.73
N ARG A 124 3.33 -0.25 12.96
CA ARG A 124 3.03 -1.18 14.07
C ARG A 124 1.80 -2.04 13.79
N LYS A 125 0.73 -1.45 13.22
CA LYS A 125 -0.47 -2.18 12.81
C LYS A 125 -0.12 -3.23 11.75
N ILE A 126 0.66 -2.85 10.72
CA ILE A 126 1.10 -3.75 9.65
C ILE A 126 1.96 -4.89 10.21
N HIS A 127 2.96 -4.60 11.03
CA HIS A 127 3.85 -5.62 11.60
C HIS A 127 3.13 -6.60 12.56
N SER A 128 1.96 -6.24 13.07
CA SER A 128 1.12 -7.16 13.85
C SER A 128 0.32 -8.14 12.99
N LEU A 129 0.18 -7.88 11.68
CA LEU A 129 -0.57 -8.74 10.78
C LEU A 129 0.22 -10.01 10.44
N LYS A 130 -0.52 -11.11 10.36
CA LYS A 130 -0.04 -12.40 9.88
C LYS A 130 -1.03 -12.97 8.90
N ASN A 131 -0.56 -13.75 7.96
CA ASN A 131 -1.43 -14.39 6.97
C ASN A 131 -2.32 -13.41 6.19
N HIS A 132 -1.82 -12.18 5.99
CA HIS A 132 -2.49 -11.11 5.26
C HIS A 132 -2.16 -11.14 3.76
N VAL A 133 -2.86 -10.31 2.99
CA VAL A 133 -2.62 -10.11 1.55
C VAL A 133 -1.95 -8.76 1.34
N ILE A 134 -0.89 -8.70 0.54
CA ILE A 134 -0.26 -7.46 0.11
C ILE A 134 -0.76 -7.10 -1.27
N ILE A 135 -1.23 -5.86 -1.48
CA ILE A 135 -1.65 -5.36 -2.79
C ILE A 135 -0.71 -4.23 -3.19
N CYS A 136 0.07 -4.45 -4.27
CA CYS A 136 0.99 -3.45 -4.83
C CYS A 136 0.30 -2.71 -5.97
N GLY A 137 -0.12 -1.47 -5.72
CA GLY A 137 -0.88 -0.61 -6.62
C GLY A 137 -2.37 -0.54 -6.24
N PHE A 138 -2.85 0.68 -5.92
CA PHE A 138 -4.25 0.98 -5.58
C PHE A 138 -4.98 1.70 -6.71
N GLY A 139 -4.61 1.41 -7.96
CA GLY A 139 -5.34 1.82 -9.15
C GLY A 139 -6.68 1.09 -9.30
N ARG A 140 -7.33 1.19 -10.46
CA ARG A 140 -8.64 0.57 -10.73
C ARG A 140 -8.71 -0.91 -10.39
N PHE A 141 -7.68 -1.68 -10.78
CA PHE A 141 -7.63 -3.12 -10.53
C PHE A 141 -7.37 -3.44 -9.06
N GLY A 142 -6.36 -2.82 -8.44
CA GLY A 142 -6.03 -3.04 -7.02
C GLY A 142 -7.16 -2.62 -6.09
N ARG A 143 -7.86 -1.52 -6.40
CA ARG A 143 -9.05 -1.08 -5.65
C ARG A 143 -10.17 -2.11 -5.71
N ALA A 144 -10.47 -2.65 -6.89
CA ALA A 144 -11.50 -3.69 -7.03
C ALA A 144 -11.16 -4.96 -6.23
N VAL A 145 -9.89 -5.37 -6.24
CA VAL A 145 -9.41 -6.51 -5.42
C VAL A 145 -9.54 -6.19 -3.93
N ALA A 146 -9.13 -4.99 -3.51
CA ALA A 146 -9.20 -4.58 -2.10
C ALA A 146 -10.64 -4.54 -1.58
N GLU A 147 -11.58 -4.00 -2.36
CA GLU A 147 -13.00 -3.94 -2.03
C GLU A 147 -13.61 -5.33 -1.84
N GLU A 148 -13.23 -6.29 -2.71
CA GLU A 148 -13.70 -7.67 -2.60
C GLU A 148 -13.15 -8.37 -1.37
N LEU A 149 -11.83 -8.25 -1.13
CA LEU A 149 -11.19 -8.78 0.07
C LEU A 149 -11.76 -8.17 1.36
N ALA A 150 -12.11 -6.88 1.34
CA ALA A 150 -12.73 -6.19 2.48
C ALA A 150 -14.13 -6.74 2.78
N ARG A 151 -14.94 -7.04 1.77
CA ARG A 151 -16.25 -7.70 1.94
C ARG A 151 -16.15 -9.04 2.68
N HIS A 152 -15.09 -9.79 2.38
CA HIS A 152 -14.78 -11.05 3.03
C HIS A 152 -13.93 -10.93 4.32
N ARG A 153 -13.70 -9.69 4.80
CA ARG A 153 -12.92 -9.39 6.01
C ARG A 153 -11.50 -10.00 6.00
N VAL A 154 -10.92 -10.12 4.81
CA VAL A 154 -9.54 -10.62 4.65
C VAL A 154 -8.55 -9.54 5.06
N PRO A 155 -7.63 -9.81 6.01
CA PRO A 155 -6.59 -8.86 6.38
C PRO A 155 -5.70 -8.52 5.19
N MET A 156 -5.45 -7.22 4.96
CA MET A 156 -4.64 -6.78 3.84
C MET A 156 -3.80 -5.55 4.17
N VAL A 157 -2.73 -5.35 3.38
CA VAL A 157 -1.90 -4.16 3.35
C VAL A 157 -1.82 -3.67 1.91
N ILE A 158 -2.00 -2.38 1.69
CA ILE A 158 -1.91 -1.76 0.37
C ILE A 158 -0.63 -0.93 0.28
N ILE A 159 0.09 -1.06 -0.84
CA ILE A 159 1.25 -0.23 -1.17
C ILE A 159 0.90 0.57 -2.42
N ASP A 160 1.01 1.88 -2.36
CA ASP A 160 0.85 2.76 -3.52
C ASP A 160 1.81 3.94 -3.46
N THR A 161 2.21 4.45 -4.61
CA THR A 161 3.07 5.64 -4.72
C THR A 161 2.31 6.95 -4.61
N ASP A 162 0.98 6.95 -4.81
CA ASP A 162 0.13 8.13 -4.78
C ASP A 162 -0.24 8.51 -3.33
N PRO A 163 0.21 9.66 -2.82
CA PRO A 163 -0.17 10.13 -1.49
C PRO A 163 -1.69 10.34 -1.31
N HIS A 164 -2.43 10.61 -2.38
CA HIS A 164 -3.89 10.78 -2.30
C HIS A 164 -4.61 9.47 -1.98
N ALA A 165 -4.01 8.32 -2.29
CA ALA A 165 -4.56 7.02 -1.89
C ALA A 165 -4.63 6.86 -0.37
N ALA A 166 -3.74 7.52 0.40
CA ALA A 166 -3.70 7.43 1.84
C ALA A 166 -4.98 7.94 2.51
N GLU A 167 -5.60 8.99 1.99
CA GLU A 167 -6.83 9.56 2.55
C GLU A 167 -8.00 8.56 2.44
N ASP A 168 -8.16 7.95 1.26
CA ASP A 168 -9.18 6.93 1.01
C ASP A 168 -8.95 5.70 1.89
N LEU A 169 -7.72 5.20 1.95
CA LEU A 169 -7.36 4.00 2.72
C LEU A 169 -7.48 4.22 4.23
N THR A 170 -7.13 5.40 4.72
CA THR A 170 -7.32 5.78 6.14
C THR A 170 -8.80 5.81 6.49
N ARG A 171 -9.65 6.38 5.62
CA ARG A 171 -11.10 6.43 5.82
C ARG A 171 -11.73 5.04 5.89
N LEU A 172 -11.19 4.10 5.13
CA LEU A 172 -11.62 2.70 5.09
C LEU A 172 -10.99 1.84 6.19
N ASP A 173 -10.13 2.41 7.04
CA ASP A 173 -9.31 1.72 8.07
C ASP A 173 -8.43 0.58 7.52
N ILE A 174 -8.01 0.70 6.26
CA ILE A 174 -7.16 -0.29 5.59
C ILE A 174 -5.69 0.05 5.84
N PRO A 175 -4.88 -0.88 6.39
CA PRO A 175 -3.44 -0.72 6.54
C PRO A 175 -2.76 -0.46 5.19
N HIS A 176 -1.90 0.58 5.12
CA HIS A 176 -1.27 0.97 3.87
C HIS A 176 0.11 1.60 4.07
N LEU A 177 0.91 1.56 3.02
CA LEU A 177 2.21 2.22 2.90
C LEU A 177 2.20 3.10 1.65
N ILE A 178 2.56 4.36 1.80
CA ILE A 178 2.82 5.25 0.66
C ILE A 178 4.30 5.10 0.31
N GLY A 179 4.55 4.38 -0.78
CA GLY A 179 5.90 4.05 -1.21
C GLY A 179 5.90 3.25 -2.51
N ASP A 180 7.08 3.04 -3.04
CA ASP A 180 7.25 2.27 -4.28
C ASP A 180 7.53 0.80 -3.95
N ALA A 181 6.63 -0.08 -4.39
CA ALA A 181 6.76 -1.53 -4.20
C ALA A 181 7.95 -2.16 -4.95
N LEU A 182 8.65 -1.39 -5.79
CA LEU A 182 9.92 -1.79 -6.39
C LEU A 182 11.08 -1.74 -5.39
N HIS A 183 10.92 -1.10 -4.25
CA HIS A 183 11.93 -1.06 -3.20
C HIS A 183 11.72 -2.19 -2.19
N ASP A 184 12.80 -2.90 -1.92
CA ASP A 184 12.83 -4.07 -1.04
C ASP A 184 12.40 -3.78 0.41
N ASP A 185 12.77 -2.62 0.93
CA ASP A 185 12.40 -2.13 2.26
C ASP A 185 10.90 -1.92 2.40
N VAL A 186 10.23 -1.42 1.36
CA VAL A 186 8.77 -1.23 1.35
C VAL A 186 8.03 -2.56 1.41
N LEU A 187 8.51 -3.60 0.71
CA LEU A 187 7.95 -4.94 0.80
C LEU A 187 8.19 -5.58 2.17
N GLU A 188 9.36 -5.35 2.78
CA GLU A 188 9.65 -5.81 4.15
C GLU A 188 8.74 -5.11 5.17
N ASP A 189 8.56 -3.78 5.06
CA ASP A 189 7.67 -3.00 5.90
C ASP A 189 6.20 -3.44 5.76
N ALA A 190 5.81 -3.92 4.57
CA ALA A 190 4.50 -4.52 4.33
C ALA A 190 4.35 -5.93 4.93
N GLY A 191 5.40 -6.50 5.50
CA GLY A 191 5.37 -7.82 6.13
C GLY A 191 5.38 -8.99 5.14
N ILE A 192 6.09 -8.90 4.02
CA ILE A 192 6.13 -9.91 2.95
C ILE A 192 6.44 -11.32 3.46
N ARG A 193 7.28 -11.46 4.50
CA ARG A 193 7.67 -12.76 5.05
C ARG A 193 6.54 -13.48 5.78
N SER A 194 5.54 -12.73 6.29
CA SER A 194 4.38 -13.27 7.02
C SER A 194 3.09 -13.21 6.21
N ALA A 195 3.13 -12.64 5.02
CA ALA A 195 2.00 -12.57 4.10
C ALA A 195 1.73 -13.94 3.46
N ARG A 196 0.44 -14.26 3.24
CA ARG A 196 0.02 -15.47 2.52
C ARG A 196 -0.07 -15.26 1.01
N ALA A 197 -0.35 -14.04 0.59
CA ALA A 197 -0.49 -13.72 -0.83
C ALA A 197 -0.02 -12.30 -1.13
N LEU A 198 0.39 -12.09 -2.38
CA LEU A 198 0.71 -10.78 -2.93
C LEU A 198 -0.01 -10.61 -4.27
N VAL A 199 -0.57 -9.41 -4.47
CA VAL A 199 -1.19 -9.00 -5.73
C VAL A 199 -0.35 -7.89 -6.35
N ALA A 200 0.36 -8.17 -7.44
CA ALA A 200 1.06 -7.17 -8.23
C ALA A 200 0.06 -6.53 -9.21
N ALA A 201 -0.39 -5.31 -8.90
CA ALA A 201 -1.52 -4.63 -9.53
C ALA A 201 -1.17 -3.24 -10.08
N THR A 202 0.12 -2.95 -10.29
CA THR A 202 0.55 -1.67 -10.86
C THR A 202 0.11 -1.52 -12.31
N ALA A 203 0.25 -0.32 -12.87
CA ALA A 203 -0.11 -0.06 -14.27
C ALA A 203 0.91 -0.65 -15.27
N SER A 204 2.11 -1.02 -14.81
CA SER A 204 3.23 -1.46 -15.64
C SER A 204 3.48 -2.96 -15.49
N ASP A 205 3.47 -3.70 -16.60
CA ASP A 205 3.85 -5.12 -16.60
C ASP A 205 5.29 -5.33 -16.14
N ALA A 206 6.20 -4.40 -16.46
CA ALA A 206 7.60 -4.49 -16.06
C ALA A 206 7.74 -4.38 -14.53
N ASP A 207 7.00 -3.45 -13.90
CA ASP A 207 6.99 -3.28 -12.46
C ASP A 207 6.39 -4.51 -11.77
N ASN A 208 5.28 -5.04 -12.32
CA ASN A 208 4.65 -6.24 -11.81
C ASN A 208 5.56 -7.48 -11.91
N VAL A 209 6.38 -7.59 -12.96
CA VAL A 209 7.43 -8.63 -13.08
C VAL A 209 8.48 -8.47 -12.00
N TYR A 210 8.97 -7.24 -11.77
CA TYR A 210 9.98 -6.98 -10.74
C TYR A 210 9.43 -7.27 -9.33
N ILE A 211 8.25 -6.78 -9.00
CA ILE A 211 7.56 -7.04 -7.72
C ILE A 211 7.38 -8.54 -7.49
N THR A 212 7.00 -9.29 -8.55
CA THR A 212 6.84 -10.75 -8.49
C THR A 212 8.15 -11.44 -8.14
N LEU A 213 9.26 -11.04 -8.79
CA LEU A 213 10.59 -11.59 -8.51
C LEU A 213 11.04 -11.29 -7.07
N ALA A 214 10.93 -10.03 -6.65
CA ALA A 214 11.30 -9.60 -5.30
C ALA A 214 10.47 -10.31 -4.22
N ALA A 215 9.16 -10.45 -4.44
CA ALA A 215 8.28 -11.17 -3.52
C ALA A 215 8.64 -12.64 -3.39
N ARG A 216 8.93 -13.33 -4.51
CA ARG A 216 9.31 -14.73 -4.53
C ARG A 216 10.66 -14.99 -3.87
N GLU A 217 11.61 -14.05 -4.03
CA GLU A 217 12.91 -14.10 -3.36
C GLU A 217 12.75 -14.02 -1.83
N LYS A 218 11.91 -13.08 -1.35
CA LYS A 218 11.72 -12.85 0.10
C LYS A 218 10.84 -13.89 0.77
N ASN A 219 9.87 -14.45 0.05
CA ASN A 219 8.97 -15.47 0.57
C ASN A 219 8.65 -16.50 -0.53
N ARG A 220 9.31 -17.66 -0.45
CA ARG A 220 9.15 -18.73 -1.46
C ARG A 220 7.77 -19.37 -1.47
N ALA A 221 7.06 -19.32 -0.35
CA ALA A 221 5.76 -19.97 -0.19
C ALA A 221 4.56 -19.05 -0.46
N ILE A 222 4.79 -17.75 -0.68
CA ILE A 222 3.73 -16.78 -0.90
C ILE A 222 2.98 -17.07 -2.21
N SER A 223 1.66 -16.97 -2.20
CA SER A 223 0.85 -17.04 -3.42
C SER A 223 0.90 -15.68 -4.14
N ILE A 224 1.39 -15.65 -5.38
CA ILE A 224 1.57 -14.42 -6.15
C ILE A 224 0.57 -14.36 -7.28
N HIS A 225 -0.29 -13.34 -7.23
CA HIS A 225 -1.25 -13.00 -8.26
C HIS A 225 -0.78 -11.73 -8.96
N ALA A 226 -0.66 -11.75 -10.29
CA ALA A 226 -0.14 -10.60 -11.01
C ALA A 226 -1.09 -10.16 -12.13
N ARG A 227 -1.30 -8.84 -12.24
CA ARG A 227 -1.95 -8.25 -13.39
C ARG A 227 -0.93 -8.10 -14.52
N GLY A 228 -1.30 -8.53 -15.72
CA GLY A 228 -0.52 -8.32 -16.93
C GLY A 228 -1.40 -7.95 -18.12
N GLU A 229 -0.78 -7.33 -19.12
CA GLU A 229 -1.44 -6.97 -20.37
C GLU A 229 -0.71 -7.61 -21.56
N GLY A 230 -1.49 -8.19 -22.45
CA GLY A 230 -0.96 -8.86 -23.63
C GLY A 230 -0.16 -10.14 -23.35
N ASP A 231 -0.01 -10.99 -24.36
CA ASP A 231 0.56 -12.34 -24.21
C ASP A 231 2.03 -12.34 -23.75
N VAL A 232 2.79 -11.30 -24.08
CA VAL A 232 4.20 -11.20 -23.68
C VAL A 232 4.32 -10.90 -22.19
N GLY A 233 3.51 -9.95 -21.68
CA GLY A 233 3.45 -9.61 -20.25
C GLY A 233 3.04 -10.81 -19.41
N LEU A 234 1.95 -11.48 -19.81
CA LEU A 234 1.44 -12.67 -19.12
C LEU A 234 2.51 -13.77 -19.01
N ARG A 235 3.23 -14.07 -20.11
CA ARG A 235 4.31 -15.06 -20.08
C ARG A 235 5.46 -14.68 -19.19
N ARG A 236 5.88 -13.39 -19.21
CA ARG A 236 6.99 -12.91 -18.36
C ARG A 236 6.63 -13.00 -16.89
N LEU A 237 5.41 -12.65 -16.50
CA LEU A 237 4.94 -12.77 -15.13
C LEU A 237 4.93 -14.22 -14.64
N LYS A 238 4.49 -15.16 -15.47
CA LYS A 238 4.59 -16.59 -15.17
C LYS A 238 6.03 -17.05 -14.97
N LEU A 239 6.94 -16.64 -15.86
CA LEU A 239 8.37 -16.97 -15.75
C LEU A 239 9.02 -16.32 -14.51
N ALA A 240 8.55 -15.15 -14.09
CA ALA A 240 8.99 -14.48 -12.86
C ALA A 240 8.52 -15.20 -11.59
N GLY A 241 7.61 -16.18 -11.70
CA GLY A 241 7.15 -16.98 -10.56
C GLY A 241 5.77 -16.58 -10.03
N ALA A 242 4.95 -15.89 -10.81
CA ALA A 242 3.56 -15.65 -10.45
C ALA A 242 2.75 -16.95 -10.54
N ASP A 243 2.02 -17.29 -9.49
CA ASP A 243 1.14 -18.48 -9.46
C ASP A 243 -0.07 -18.28 -10.35
N GLN A 244 -0.64 -17.07 -10.35
CA GLN A 244 -1.74 -16.68 -11.22
C GLN A 244 -1.42 -15.37 -11.93
N VAL A 245 -1.73 -15.30 -13.24
CA VAL A 245 -1.61 -14.09 -14.03
C VAL A 245 -2.95 -13.77 -14.67
N ILE A 246 -3.42 -12.56 -14.49
CA ILE A 246 -4.77 -12.13 -14.90
C ILE A 246 -4.63 -10.91 -15.81
N SER A 247 -5.24 -10.99 -17.00
CA SER A 247 -5.49 -9.83 -17.86
C SER A 247 -6.93 -9.35 -17.61
N ALA A 248 -7.07 -8.20 -16.96
CA ALA A 248 -8.37 -7.63 -16.65
C ALA A 248 -9.22 -7.38 -17.92
N TYR A 249 -8.58 -6.93 -19.00
CA TYR A 249 -9.26 -6.67 -20.27
C TYR A 249 -9.68 -7.96 -20.99
N GLN A 250 -8.82 -8.99 -21.03
CA GLN A 250 -9.17 -10.26 -21.65
C GLN A 250 -10.29 -10.94 -20.86
N TYR A 251 -10.19 -10.94 -19.52
CA TYR A 251 -11.24 -11.52 -18.68
C TYR A 251 -12.56 -10.77 -18.82
N GLY A 252 -12.54 -9.44 -18.80
CA GLY A 252 -13.73 -8.61 -19.00
C GLY A 252 -14.35 -8.82 -20.40
N GLY A 253 -13.51 -8.83 -21.44
CA GLY A 253 -13.97 -9.11 -22.81
C GLY A 253 -14.59 -10.49 -22.96
N TYR A 254 -13.94 -11.52 -22.41
CA TYR A 254 -14.49 -12.88 -22.38
C TYR A 254 -15.83 -12.93 -21.65
N ARG A 255 -15.93 -12.25 -20.49
CA ARG A 255 -17.18 -12.21 -19.71
C ARG A 255 -18.32 -11.57 -20.48
N VAL A 256 -18.08 -10.41 -21.12
CA VAL A 256 -19.08 -9.75 -21.98
C VAL A 256 -19.51 -10.64 -23.12
N ALA A 257 -18.55 -11.24 -23.85
CA ALA A 257 -18.86 -12.14 -24.95
C ALA A 257 -19.67 -13.36 -24.48
N SER A 258 -19.31 -13.97 -23.35
CA SER A 258 -20.03 -15.10 -22.77
C SER A 258 -21.47 -14.74 -22.39
N THR A 259 -21.70 -13.55 -21.85
CA THR A 259 -23.04 -13.05 -21.53
C THR A 259 -23.90 -12.87 -22.78
N ILE A 260 -23.30 -12.44 -23.90
CA ILE A 260 -24.01 -12.31 -25.18
C ILE A 260 -24.34 -13.67 -25.80
N ILE A 261 -23.38 -14.61 -25.74
CA ILE A 261 -23.52 -15.94 -26.40
C ILE A 261 -24.44 -16.86 -25.58
N SER A 262 -24.29 -16.87 -24.25
CA SER A 262 -24.96 -17.82 -23.37
C SER A 262 -25.41 -17.16 -22.06
N PRO A 263 -26.37 -16.20 -22.11
CA PRO A 263 -26.77 -15.40 -20.94
C PRO A 263 -27.20 -16.29 -19.77
N SER A 264 -28.06 -17.29 -20.01
CA SER A 264 -28.57 -18.18 -18.94
C SER A 264 -27.47 -18.99 -18.25
N VAL A 265 -26.39 -19.33 -18.96
CA VAL A 265 -25.25 -20.05 -18.36
C VAL A 265 -24.46 -19.10 -17.45
N VAL A 266 -24.28 -17.86 -17.89
CA VAL A 266 -23.60 -16.82 -17.11
C VAL A 266 -24.38 -16.51 -15.84
N ASP A 267 -25.69 -16.30 -15.95
CA ASP A 267 -26.59 -16.06 -14.81
C ASP A 267 -26.56 -17.25 -13.84
N PHE A 268 -26.58 -18.47 -14.36
CA PHE A 268 -26.48 -19.68 -13.55
C PHE A 268 -25.17 -19.72 -12.74
N ILE A 269 -24.00 -19.45 -13.37
CA ILE A 269 -22.71 -19.42 -12.68
C ILE A 269 -22.67 -18.28 -11.63
N GLU A 270 -23.28 -17.12 -11.94
CA GLU A 270 -23.32 -16.00 -11.00
C GLU A 270 -24.12 -16.28 -9.72
N LEU A 271 -25.17 -17.11 -9.81
CA LEU A 271 -25.93 -17.51 -8.62
C LEU A 271 -25.03 -18.17 -7.56
N PHE A 272 -23.99 -18.92 -7.99
CA PHE A 272 -23.11 -19.62 -7.07
C PHE A 272 -21.85 -18.81 -6.69
N THR A 273 -21.36 -17.92 -7.58
CA THR A 273 -20.11 -17.20 -7.33
C THR A 273 -20.31 -15.87 -6.60
N SER A 274 -21.51 -15.29 -6.64
CA SER A 274 -21.80 -13.98 -6.05
C SER A 274 -22.33 -14.03 -4.61
N GLY A 275 -22.55 -15.21 -4.05
CA GLY A 275 -23.16 -15.37 -2.71
C GLY A 275 -24.58 -14.78 -2.60
N ARG A 276 -25.22 -14.49 -3.73
CA ARG A 276 -26.57 -13.92 -3.80
C ARG A 276 -27.69 -14.96 -3.93
N GLY A 277 -27.30 -16.24 -4.07
CA GLY A 277 -28.27 -17.35 -4.10
C GLY A 277 -28.77 -17.66 -2.70
N GLU A 278 -30.00 -17.27 -2.36
CA GLU A 278 -30.61 -17.63 -1.07
C GLU A 278 -31.03 -19.12 -1.00
N GLU A 279 -31.09 -19.79 -2.12
CA GLU A 279 -31.69 -21.14 -2.19
C GLU A 279 -30.72 -22.27 -2.53
N VAL A 280 -29.60 -22.02 -3.25
CA VAL A 280 -28.68 -23.08 -3.70
C VAL A 280 -27.24 -22.57 -3.68
N ASP A 281 -26.35 -23.32 -3.05
CA ASP A 281 -24.92 -23.03 -2.98
C ASP A 281 -24.07 -24.10 -3.65
N LEU A 282 -22.84 -23.73 -4.03
CA LEU A 282 -21.80 -24.62 -4.53
C LEU A 282 -20.70 -24.68 -3.49
N GLU A 283 -20.43 -25.84 -2.93
CA GLU A 283 -19.41 -26.04 -1.90
C GLU A 283 -18.38 -27.09 -2.32
N GLU A 284 -17.19 -26.94 -1.77
CA GLU A 284 -16.08 -27.86 -1.92
C GLU A 284 -15.87 -28.59 -0.58
N ILE A 285 -16.06 -29.91 -0.57
CA ILE A 285 -16.03 -30.73 0.64
C ILE A 285 -14.99 -31.83 0.47
N ARG A 286 -14.08 -31.93 1.42
CA ARG A 286 -13.08 -32.99 1.48
C ARG A 286 -13.58 -34.12 2.37
N ILE A 287 -13.62 -35.35 1.86
CA ILE A 287 -14.10 -36.50 2.62
C ILE A 287 -13.07 -36.92 3.67
N PRO A 288 -13.42 -36.85 4.97
CA PRO A 288 -12.55 -37.29 6.03
C PRO A 288 -12.31 -38.82 6.01
N GLU A 289 -11.22 -39.26 6.67
CA GLU A 289 -10.89 -40.69 6.72
C GLU A 289 -11.97 -41.54 7.42
N ASN A 290 -12.71 -40.98 8.36
CA ASN A 290 -13.74 -41.66 9.12
C ASN A 290 -15.17 -41.32 8.65
N SER A 291 -15.31 -40.73 7.48
CA SER A 291 -16.63 -40.32 6.95
C SER A 291 -17.50 -41.51 6.61
N ALA A 292 -18.77 -41.45 7.02
CA ALA A 292 -19.78 -42.42 6.62
C ALA A 292 -20.07 -42.48 5.11
N MET A 293 -19.51 -41.53 4.35
CA MET A 293 -19.62 -41.47 2.86
C MET A 293 -18.49 -42.24 2.16
N ALA A 294 -17.39 -42.51 2.84
CA ALA A 294 -16.29 -43.29 2.27
C ALA A 294 -16.74 -44.70 1.97
N GLY A 295 -16.51 -45.14 0.72
CA GLY A 295 -16.95 -46.44 0.20
C GLY A 295 -18.35 -46.46 -0.39
N LYS A 296 -19.11 -45.36 -0.32
CA LYS A 296 -20.42 -45.24 -0.98
C LYS A 296 -20.26 -44.72 -2.41
N SER A 297 -21.18 -45.08 -3.28
CA SER A 297 -21.26 -44.51 -4.62
C SER A 297 -21.88 -43.10 -4.59
N VAL A 298 -21.61 -42.33 -5.66
CA VAL A 298 -22.16 -40.98 -5.84
C VAL A 298 -23.69 -40.99 -5.70
N VAL A 299 -24.37 -41.95 -6.35
CA VAL A 299 -25.83 -42.04 -6.30
C VAL A 299 -26.35 -42.37 -4.88
N GLU A 300 -25.69 -43.25 -4.14
CA GLU A 300 -26.07 -43.55 -2.75
C GLU A 300 -25.98 -42.35 -1.82
N ILE A 301 -24.98 -41.51 -2.03
CA ILE A 301 -24.82 -40.25 -1.25
C ILE A 301 -25.92 -39.27 -1.65
N GLU A 302 -26.14 -39.07 -2.94
CA GLU A 302 -27.18 -38.16 -3.46
C GLU A 302 -28.59 -38.56 -3.03
N ASP A 303 -28.90 -39.85 -3.07
CA ASP A 303 -30.23 -40.36 -2.67
C ASP A 303 -30.43 -40.28 -1.16
N ALA A 304 -29.37 -40.51 -0.36
CA ALA A 304 -29.47 -40.46 1.08
C ALA A 304 -29.76 -39.02 1.59
N ILE A 305 -29.23 -38.02 0.92
CA ILE A 305 -29.40 -36.60 1.29
C ILE A 305 -30.61 -35.96 0.55
N GLY A 306 -30.81 -36.32 -0.70
CA GLY A 306 -31.97 -35.98 -1.54
C GLY A 306 -32.03 -34.52 -2.02
N ARG A 307 -31.19 -33.63 -1.49
CA ARG A 307 -31.22 -32.16 -1.70
C ARG A 307 -29.91 -31.59 -2.23
N LEU A 308 -29.04 -32.45 -2.77
CA LEU A 308 -27.75 -32.04 -3.38
C LEU A 308 -27.44 -32.93 -4.61
N ARG A 309 -26.46 -32.45 -5.39
CA ARG A 309 -25.84 -33.21 -6.50
C ARG A 309 -24.33 -33.02 -6.43
N ILE A 310 -23.61 -34.12 -6.70
CA ILE A 310 -22.15 -34.10 -6.81
C ILE A 310 -21.81 -33.78 -8.26
N VAL A 311 -21.35 -32.56 -8.52
CA VAL A 311 -21.05 -32.09 -9.88
C VAL A 311 -19.61 -32.37 -10.30
N ALA A 312 -18.69 -32.53 -9.32
CA ALA A 312 -17.33 -32.97 -9.64
C ALA A 312 -16.69 -33.73 -8.48
N LEU A 313 -15.70 -34.56 -8.81
CA LEU A 313 -14.88 -35.32 -7.88
C LEU A 313 -13.41 -35.20 -8.29
N LYS A 314 -12.55 -34.87 -7.32
CA LYS A 314 -11.10 -34.88 -7.49
C LYS A 314 -10.47 -35.81 -6.46
N ARG A 315 -9.66 -36.76 -6.95
CA ARG A 315 -8.93 -37.72 -6.13
C ARG A 315 -7.45 -37.42 -6.15
N ASN A 316 -6.86 -37.11 -4.99
CA ASN A 316 -5.44 -36.75 -4.85
C ASN A 316 -4.99 -35.71 -5.90
N ASP A 317 -3.94 -36.02 -6.66
CA ASP A 317 -3.41 -35.18 -7.74
C ASP A 317 -4.03 -35.45 -9.11
N ASP A 318 -5.05 -36.34 -9.20
CA ASP A 318 -5.75 -36.60 -10.43
C ASP A 318 -6.47 -35.34 -10.95
N PRO A 319 -6.69 -35.23 -12.28
CA PRO A 319 -7.54 -34.20 -12.83
C PRO A 319 -8.96 -34.29 -12.27
N ILE A 320 -9.60 -33.16 -12.03
CA ILE A 320 -10.99 -33.10 -11.56
C ILE A 320 -11.91 -33.82 -12.58
N ARG A 321 -12.69 -34.76 -12.11
CA ARG A 321 -13.72 -35.46 -12.91
C ARG A 321 -15.03 -34.69 -12.77
N ILE A 322 -15.43 -34.04 -13.84
CA ILE A 322 -16.71 -33.36 -13.92
C ILE A 322 -17.80 -34.39 -14.28
N ILE A 323 -18.94 -34.32 -13.61
CA ILE A 323 -20.09 -35.24 -13.75
C ILE A 323 -19.62 -36.67 -13.52
N PRO A 324 -19.29 -37.07 -12.28
CA PRO A 324 -18.91 -38.43 -11.98
C PRO A 324 -20.08 -39.37 -12.30
N ARG A 325 -19.75 -40.61 -12.71
CA ARG A 325 -20.82 -41.62 -12.99
C ARG A 325 -21.54 -41.98 -11.70
N PRO A 326 -22.85 -42.29 -11.75
CA PRO A 326 -23.63 -42.62 -10.54
C PRO A 326 -23.00 -43.71 -9.66
N GLY A 327 -22.39 -44.72 -10.26
CA GLY A 327 -21.69 -45.80 -9.55
C GLY A 327 -20.22 -45.50 -9.19
N THR A 328 -19.74 -44.25 -9.31
CA THR A 328 -18.39 -43.90 -8.88
C THR A 328 -18.32 -43.95 -7.35
N GLU A 329 -17.43 -44.76 -6.80
CA GLU A 329 -17.18 -44.81 -5.34
C GLU A 329 -16.39 -43.60 -4.91
N VAL A 330 -16.82 -43.00 -3.77
CA VAL A 330 -16.17 -41.91 -3.08
C VAL A 330 -15.24 -42.49 -2.04
N HIS A 331 -14.00 -42.01 -1.93
CA HIS A 331 -13.01 -42.50 -0.99
C HIS A 331 -12.62 -41.39 0.00
N ALA A 332 -12.08 -41.78 1.15
CA ALA A 332 -11.45 -40.85 2.07
C ALA A 332 -10.34 -40.04 1.38
N GLY A 333 -10.29 -38.75 1.64
CA GLY A 333 -9.37 -37.81 1.00
C GLY A 333 -9.85 -37.24 -0.33
N ASP A 334 -10.90 -37.81 -0.96
CA ASP A 334 -11.50 -37.24 -2.17
C ASP A 334 -12.08 -35.85 -1.88
N LEU A 335 -11.99 -34.97 -2.88
CA LEU A 335 -12.56 -33.65 -2.88
C LEU A 335 -13.79 -33.65 -3.78
N LEU A 336 -14.95 -33.38 -3.20
CA LEU A 336 -16.22 -33.28 -3.89
C LEU A 336 -16.59 -31.82 -4.12
N VAL A 337 -17.06 -31.51 -5.32
CA VAL A 337 -17.76 -30.24 -5.58
C VAL A 337 -19.24 -30.58 -5.66
N VAL A 338 -20.00 -29.99 -4.76
CA VAL A 338 -21.42 -30.31 -4.58
C VAL A 338 -22.27 -29.05 -4.78
N ILE A 339 -23.45 -29.25 -5.37
CA ILE A 339 -24.47 -28.23 -5.52
C ILE A 339 -25.70 -28.66 -4.73
N GLY A 340 -26.22 -27.82 -3.87
CA GLY A 340 -27.36 -28.14 -3.05
C GLY A 340 -27.96 -26.93 -2.34
N ASP A 341 -29.16 -27.12 -1.79
CA ASP A 341 -29.70 -26.12 -0.88
C ASP A 341 -28.96 -26.20 0.49
N ARG A 342 -29.10 -25.15 1.28
CA ARG A 342 -28.44 -25.02 2.58
C ARG A 342 -28.70 -26.24 3.49
N ALA A 343 -29.91 -26.79 3.47
CA ALA A 343 -30.26 -27.95 4.27
C ALA A 343 -29.54 -29.23 3.80
N GLY A 344 -29.40 -29.40 2.49
CA GLY A 344 -28.64 -30.50 1.88
C GLY A 344 -27.16 -30.41 2.19
N LEU A 345 -26.56 -29.23 2.09
CA LEU A 345 -25.16 -29.01 2.41
C LEU A 345 -24.87 -29.20 3.92
N GLU A 346 -25.73 -28.69 4.80
CA GLU A 346 -25.61 -28.93 6.24
C GLU A 346 -25.80 -30.42 6.61
N ALA A 347 -26.64 -31.17 5.87
CA ALA A 347 -26.81 -32.60 6.08
C ALA A 347 -25.56 -33.36 5.63
N LEU A 348 -24.91 -32.93 4.55
CA LEU A 348 -23.66 -33.51 4.06
C LEU A 348 -22.53 -33.31 5.08
N VAL A 349 -22.37 -32.08 5.60
CA VAL A 349 -21.37 -31.78 6.64
C VAL A 349 -21.61 -32.56 7.95
N LYS A 350 -22.86 -32.81 8.32
CA LYS A 350 -23.18 -33.64 9.50
C LYS A 350 -22.94 -35.14 9.29
N ALA A 351 -22.88 -35.59 8.04
CA ALA A 351 -22.56 -36.97 7.69
C ALA A 351 -21.05 -37.21 7.52
N GLU A 352 -20.24 -36.14 7.63
CA GLU A 352 -18.77 -36.23 7.75
C GLU A 352 -18.36 -36.89 9.06
#